data_a7c1cc02c0e9212aafdaa3f56a773a4b
#
_entry.id   a7c1cc02c0e9212aafdaa3f56a773a4b
#
_cell.length_a   1.000
_cell.length_b   1.000
_cell.length_c   1.000
_cell.angle_alpha   90.00
_cell.angle_beta   90.00
_cell.angle_gamma   90.00
#
_symmetry.space_group_name_H-M   'P 1'
#
loop_
_entity.id
_entity.type
_entity.pdbx_description
1 polymer ?
#
loop_
_entity_poly.entity_id
_entity_poly.type
_entity_poly.pdbx_seq_one_letter_code
_entity_poly.pdbx_strand_id
1 'polypeptide(L)'
;EIWLIEHDPVYTLGQAAKLEHILNPGATPIVKTDRGGQVTYHGPGQLVVYPLFNLRRLELGVRELVTLLEQTVIGLLARYNIHAEAKKEAPGVYVNSAKIAAIGLRIRHGYCYHGLAFNIAMDLSPFLGINPCGFSQLNITQLSDLGGPSDLNVVANAFIEQLQLTLASFKKISR
;
A
#
# COMPACT_ATOMS: atom_id res chain seq x y z
N GLU A 1 11.51 -8.23 10.22
CA GLU A 1 10.20 -8.88 10.41
C GLU A 1 9.20 -8.22 9.46
N ILE A 2 8.24 -9.00 8.94
CA ILE A 2 7.16 -8.50 8.06
C ILE A 2 5.86 -9.13 8.54
N TRP A 3 4.83 -8.32 8.73
CA TRP A 3 3.49 -8.80 9.01
C TRP A 3 2.62 -8.63 7.77
N LEU A 4 1.92 -9.68 7.41
CA LEU A 4 0.92 -9.72 6.35
C LEU A 4 -0.42 -9.96 7.03
N ILE A 5 -1.29 -8.98 6.95
CA ILE A 5 -2.56 -8.99 7.70
C ILE A 5 -3.71 -8.46 6.85
N GLU A 6 -4.90 -8.75 7.31
CA GLU A 6 -6.16 -8.22 6.84
C GLU A 6 -6.84 -7.49 8.01
N HIS A 7 -7.48 -6.38 7.76
CA HIS A 7 -8.19 -5.61 8.78
C HIS A 7 -9.69 -5.76 8.63
N ASP A 8 -10.40 -5.63 9.75
CA ASP A 8 -11.81 -5.30 9.73
C ASP A 8 -12.03 -3.92 9.08
N PRO A 9 -13.25 -3.63 8.57
CA PRO A 9 -13.57 -2.34 7.96
C PRO A 9 -13.20 -1.16 8.85
N VAL A 10 -12.31 -0.29 8.39
CA VAL A 10 -11.87 0.89 9.14
C VAL A 10 -11.34 1.99 8.21
N TYR A 11 -11.69 3.24 8.48
CA TYR A 11 -11.00 4.39 7.94
C TYR A 11 -9.86 4.80 8.85
N THR A 12 -8.67 5.01 8.31
CA THR A 12 -7.53 5.51 9.07
C THR A 12 -7.13 6.91 8.62
N LEU A 13 -6.93 7.81 9.59
CA LEU A 13 -6.41 9.16 9.38
C LEU A 13 -4.92 9.16 9.62
N GLY A 14 -4.12 9.40 8.58
CA GLY A 14 -2.69 9.60 8.71
C GLY A 14 -2.33 11.00 9.20
N GLN A 15 -1.03 11.29 9.33
CA GLN A 15 -0.53 12.56 9.89
C GLN A 15 -0.92 13.82 9.08
N ALA A 16 -1.09 13.66 7.77
CA ALA A 16 -1.51 14.76 6.88
C ALA A 16 -3.04 14.79 6.66
N ALA A 17 -3.80 13.97 7.39
CA ALA A 17 -5.23 13.85 7.17
C ALA A 17 -5.99 15.11 7.57
N LYS A 18 -6.90 15.52 6.70
CA LYS A 18 -7.87 16.59 6.94
C LYS A 18 -9.27 16.00 6.96
N LEU A 19 -10.10 16.41 7.91
CA LEU A 19 -11.46 15.92 8.07
C LEU A 19 -12.36 16.20 6.86
N GLU A 20 -12.08 17.26 6.11
CA GLU A 20 -12.78 17.61 4.87
C GLU A 20 -12.70 16.52 3.77
N HIS A 21 -11.74 15.59 3.91
CA HIS A 21 -11.59 14.44 3.00
C HIS A 21 -12.41 13.22 3.42
N ILE A 22 -13.18 13.31 4.50
CA ILE A 22 -14.17 12.32 4.88
C ILE A 22 -15.51 12.86 4.39
N LEU A 23 -16.10 12.20 3.40
CA LEU A 23 -17.31 12.65 2.74
C LEU A 23 -18.56 11.97 3.32
N ASN A 24 -18.53 10.65 3.39
CA ASN A 24 -19.63 9.82 3.91
C ASN A 24 -19.08 8.49 4.45
N PRO A 25 -18.63 8.43 5.71
CA PRO A 25 -18.03 7.23 6.29
C PRO A 25 -19.07 6.16 6.68
N GLY A 26 -20.37 6.47 6.67
CA GLY A 26 -21.42 5.55 7.15
C GLY A 26 -21.17 5.12 8.59
N ALA A 27 -21.33 3.82 8.87
CA ALA A 27 -21.08 3.23 10.18
C ALA A 27 -19.63 2.74 10.38
N THR A 28 -18.77 2.88 9.36
CA THR A 28 -17.38 2.41 9.44
C THR A 28 -16.57 3.23 10.44
N PRO A 29 -15.87 2.61 11.40
CA PRO A 29 -15.04 3.30 12.37
C PRO A 29 -13.97 4.18 11.72
N ILE A 30 -13.69 5.34 12.36
CA ILE A 30 -12.62 6.24 11.95
C ILE A 30 -11.57 6.27 13.05
N VAL A 31 -10.33 5.88 12.74
CA VAL A 31 -9.23 5.79 13.68
C VAL A 31 -8.08 6.72 13.27
N LYS A 32 -7.61 7.55 14.18
CA LYS A 32 -6.42 8.37 13.97
C LYS A 32 -5.17 7.53 14.22
N THR A 33 -4.24 7.56 13.27
CA THR A 33 -2.97 6.84 13.34
C THR A 33 -1.80 7.78 13.10
N ASP A 34 -0.58 7.33 13.40
CA ASP A 34 0.63 8.11 13.14
C ASP A 34 1.34 7.74 11.82
N ARG A 35 0.70 6.93 10.96
CA ARG A 35 1.23 6.67 9.61
C ARG A 35 1.30 7.94 8.77
N GLY A 36 2.14 7.94 7.76
CA GLY A 36 2.16 9.00 6.75
C GLY A 36 0.89 9.04 5.91
N GLY A 37 0.66 10.18 5.24
CA GLY A 37 -0.42 10.36 4.28
C GLY A 37 -1.74 10.83 4.87
N GLN A 38 -2.77 10.84 4.01
CA GLN A 38 -4.13 11.30 4.24
C GLN A 38 -5.04 10.18 4.76
N VAL A 39 -6.37 10.36 4.64
CA VAL A 39 -7.36 9.31 4.91
C VAL A 39 -7.23 8.17 3.91
N THR A 40 -7.44 6.94 4.38
CA THR A 40 -7.62 5.74 3.55
C THR A 40 -8.59 4.78 4.21
N TYR A 41 -8.97 3.74 3.48
CA TYR A 41 -9.83 2.66 3.96
C TYR A 41 -9.04 1.35 3.99
N HIS A 42 -9.31 0.54 5.00
CA HIS A 42 -8.89 -0.86 5.11
C HIS A 42 -10.10 -1.74 5.35
N GLY A 43 -10.07 -2.95 4.81
CA GLY A 43 -11.16 -3.92 4.97
C GLY A 43 -10.80 -5.28 4.42
N PRO A 44 -11.71 -6.27 4.57
CA PRO A 44 -11.53 -7.63 4.06
C PRO A 44 -11.24 -7.65 2.56
N GLY A 45 -10.32 -8.53 2.15
CA GLY A 45 -9.83 -8.61 0.76
C GLY A 45 -8.70 -7.64 0.41
N GLN A 46 -8.18 -6.86 1.38
CA GLN A 46 -7.00 -6.01 1.22
C GLN A 46 -5.80 -6.60 1.97
N LEU A 47 -4.71 -6.86 1.26
CA LEU A 47 -3.45 -7.26 1.87
C LEU A 47 -2.74 -6.04 2.46
N VAL A 48 -2.64 -5.97 3.79
CA VAL A 48 -1.86 -4.96 4.49
C VAL A 48 -0.51 -5.54 4.90
N VAL A 49 0.56 -4.88 4.48
CA VAL A 49 1.94 -5.31 4.70
C VAL A 49 2.63 -4.33 5.63
N TYR A 50 3.10 -4.79 6.78
CA TYR A 50 3.89 -4.02 7.73
C TYR A 50 5.36 -4.46 7.71
N PRO A 51 6.24 -3.78 6.97
CA PRO A 51 7.67 -4.05 6.99
C PRO A 51 8.29 -3.41 8.24
N LEU A 52 8.51 -4.21 9.27
CA LEU A 52 9.16 -3.78 10.52
C LEU A 52 10.69 -3.83 10.34
N PHE A 53 11.23 -2.86 9.62
CA PHE A 53 12.62 -2.84 9.21
C PHE A 53 13.46 -1.86 10.02
N ASN A 54 14.70 -2.25 10.32
CA ASN A 54 15.74 -1.34 10.72
C ASN A 54 16.44 -0.83 9.44
N LEU A 55 16.16 0.41 9.05
CA LEU A 55 16.65 1.00 7.81
C LEU A 55 18.18 1.19 7.82
N ARG A 56 18.76 1.49 8.98
CA ARG A 56 20.22 1.62 9.12
C ARG A 56 20.91 0.29 8.80
N ARG A 57 20.37 -0.83 9.36
CA ARG A 57 20.90 -2.18 9.11
C ARG A 57 20.73 -2.61 7.65
N LEU A 58 19.70 -2.13 6.98
CA LEU A 58 19.46 -2.42 5.57
C LEU A 58 20.19 -1.48 4.63
N GLU A 59 20.79 -0.40 5.17
CA GLU A 59 21.43 0.68 4.41
C GLU A 59 20.47 1.34 3.42
N LEU A 60 19.20 1.50 3.83
CA LEU A 60 18.14 2.09 3.01
C LEU A 60 17.71 3.44 3.57
N GLY A 61 17.56 4.41 2.67
CA GLY A 61 16.83 5.65 2.92
C GLY A 61 15.31 5.45 2.88
N VAL A 62 14.58 6.46 3.37
CA VAL A 62 13.11 6.42 3.38
C VAL A 62 12.53 6.33 1.96
N ARG A 63 13.08 7.08 1.01
CA ARG A 63 12.66 7.04 -0.40
C ARG A 63 12.94 5.69 -1.04
N GLU A 64 14.09 5.11 -0.74
CA GLU A 64 14.47 3.80 -1.25
C GLU A 64 13.54 2.71 -0.73
N LEU A 65 13.11 2.80 0.54
CA LEU A 65 12.09 1.88 1.07
C LEU A 65 10.75 2.03 0.34
N VAL A 66 10.29 3.25 0.07
CA VAL A 66 9.07 3.49 -0.73
C VAL A 66 9.22 2.86 -2.11
N THR A 67 10.32 3.15 -2.81
CA THR A 67 10.61 2.58 -4.13
C THR A 67 10.70 1.06 -4.09
N LEU A 68 11.32 0.47 -3.06
CA LEU A 68 11.39 -0.97 -2.87
C LEU A 68 9.98 -1.60 -2.80
N LEU A 69 9.07 -1.00 -2.03
CA LEU A 69 7.70 -1.49 -1.88
C LEU A 69 6.90 -1.32 -3.18
N GLU A 70 7.04 -0.17 -3.86
CA GLU A 70 6.42 0.08 -5.16
C GLU A 70 6.90 -0.93 -6.20
N GLN A 71 8.20 -1.13 -6.33
CA GLN A 71 8.79 -2.09 -7.28
C GLN A 71 8.42 -3.53 -6.96
N THR A 72 8.21 -3.87 -5.68
CA THR A 72 7.70 -5.18 -5.28
C THR A 72 6.30 -5.41 -5.83
N VAL A 73 5.39 -4.45 -5.65
CA VAL A 73 4.01 -4.58 -6.18
C VAL A 73 4.02 -4.58 -7.71
N ILE A 74 4.79 -3.70 -8.34
CA ILE A 74 4.91 -3.64 -9.81
C ILE A 74 5.43 -4.96 -10.36
N GLY A 75 6.49 -5.52 -9.77
CA GLY A 75 7.05 -6.82 -10.17
C GLY A 75 6.09 -7.98 -9.95
N LEU A 76 5.30 -7.94 -8.87
CA LEU A 76 4.25 -8.93 -8.64
C LEU A 76 3.13 -8.84 -9.68
N LEU A 77 2.66 -7.64 -10.02
CA LEU A 77 1.64 -7.41 -11.04
C LEU A 77 2.10 -7.87 -12.42
N ALA A 78 3.38 -7.65 -12.74
CA ALA A 78 3.97 -8.10 -14.00
C ALA A 78 3.93 -9.63 -14.17
N ARG A 79 3.96 -10.42 -13.07
CA ARG A 79 3.80 -11.90 -13.11
C ARG A 79 2.41 -12.32 -13.64
N TYR A 80 1.42 -11.43 -13.54
CA TYR A 80 0.06 -11.62 -14.05
C TYR A 80 -0.20 -10.84 -15.34
N ASN A 81 0.85 -10.36 -16.03
CA ASN A 81 0.77 -9.55 -17.24
C ASN A 81 0.00 -8.22 -17.04
N ILE A 82 -0.02 -7.69 -15.82
CA ILE A 82 -0.62 -6.40 -15.47
C ILE A 82 0.49 -5.34 -15.46
N HIS A 83 0.38 -4.36 -16.36
CA HIS A 83 1.30 -3.23 -16.40
C HIS A 83 0.93 -2.20 -15.34
N ALA A 84 1.87 -1.85 -14.48
CA ALA A 84 1.67 -0.92 -13.38
C ALA A 84 2.82 0.08 -13.27
N GLU A 85 2.55 1.24 -12.68
CA GLU A 85 3.51 2.33 -12.51
C GLU A 85 3.46 2.91 -11.09
N ALA A 86 4.58 3.47 -10.63
CA ALA A 86 4.65 4.33 -9.46
C ALA A 86 4.60 5.80 -9.87
N LYS A 87 4.03 6.66 -9.01
CA LYS A 87 3.98 8.11 -9.25
C LYS A 87 4.76 8.86 -8.17
N LYS A 88 5.72 9.67 -8.59
CA LYS A 88 6.61 10.42 -7.69
C LYS A 88 5.85 11.34 -6.72
N GLU A 89 4.80 12.00 -7.22
CA GLU A 89 4.03 13.01 -6.47
C GLU A 89 2.95 12.40 -5.57
N ALA A 90 2.62 11.11 -5.77
CA ALA A 90 1.57 10.42 -5.05
C ALA A 90 1.96 8.97 -4.78
N PRO A 91 2.83 8.70 -3.77
CA PRO A 91 3.36 7.36 -3.50
C PRO A 91 2.30 6.28 -3.50
N GLY A 92 2.64 5.14 -4.14
CA GLY A 92 1.76 4.01 -4.36
C GLY A 92 1.87 3.46 -5.77
N VAL A 93 1.10 2.42 -6.07
CA VAL A 93 1.13 1.75 -7.37
C VAL A 93 -0.20 1.94 -8.09
N TYR A 94 -0.11 2.17 -9.40
CA TYR A 94 -1.24 2.51 -10.25
C TYR A 94 -1.30 1.62 -11.48
N VAL A 95 -2.51 1.26 -11.88
CA VAL A 95 -2.83 0.59 -13.16
C VAL A 95 -3.85 1.45 -13.89
N ASN A 96 -3.57 1.84 -15.13
CA ASN A 96 -4.44 2.72 -15.92
C ASN A 96 -4.92 3.96 -15.12
N SER A 97 -4.00 4.59 -14.38
CA SER A 97 -4.25 5.74 -13.50
C SER A 97 -5.10 5.47 -12.25
N ALA A 98 -5.65 4.27 -12.06
CA ALA A 98 -6.34 3.87 -10.85
C ALA A 98 -5.32 3.31 -9.81
N LYS A 99 -5.45 3.72 -8.55
CA LYS A 99 -4.56 3.25 -7.50
C LYS A 99 -4.94 1.85 -7.07
N ILE A 100 -3.99 0.92 -7.12
CA ILE A 100 -4.15 -0.47 -6.65
C ILE A 100 -3.47 -0.70 -5.31
N ALA A 101 -2.40 0.05 -5.00
CA ALA A 101 -1.73 -0.04 -3.71
C ALA A 101 -1.38 1.35 -3.16
N ALA A 102 -1.60 1.55 -1.88
CA ALA A 102 -1.30 2.78 -1.15
C ALA A 102 -0.15 2.55 -0.16
N ILE A 103 0.73 3.55 0.01
CA ILE A 103 1.86 3.49 0.94
C ILE A 103 1.72 4.58 1.99
N GLY A 104 1.80 4.19 3.27
CA GLY A 104 1.76 5.09 4.40
C GLY A 104 2.69 4.63 5.51
N LEU A 105 3.98 4.96 5.40
CA LEU A 105 5.02 4.58 6.35
C LEU A 105 5.15 5.55 7.51
N ARG A 106 5.68 5.05 8.62
CA ARG A 106 6.24 5.85 9.70
C ARG A 106 7.67 5.40 9.99
N ILE A 107 8.57 6.35 10.11
CA ILE A 107 9.95 6.08 10.50
C ILE A 107 10.24 6.79 11.81
N ARG A 108 10.77 6.04 12.80
CA ARG A 108 11.20 6.57 14.08
C ARG A 108 12.50 5.91 14.53
N HIS A 109 13.50 6.70 14.86
CA HIS A 109 14.83 6.23 15.27
C HIS A 109 15.51 5.26 14.30
N GLY A 110 15.18 5.34 12.99
CA GLY A 110 15.71 4.46 11.95
C GLY A 110 14.94 3.14 11.80
N TYR A 111 13.83 2.96 12.52
CA TYR A 111 12.91 1.83 12.36
C TYR A 111 11.66 2.26 11.59
N CYS A 112 11.24 1.41 10.67
CA CYS A 112 10.02 1.57 9.89
C CYS A 112 8.89 0.76 10.51
N TYR A 113 7.68 1.32 10.51
CA TYR A 113 6.42 0.65 10.81
C TYR A 113 5.27 1.25 10.01
N HIS A 114 4.04 0.71 10.13
CA HIS A 114 3.02 0.81 9.10
C HIS A 114 3.53 0.25 7.78
N GLY A 115 3.02 0.65 6.63
CA GLY A 115 3.52 0.06 5.39
C GLY A 115 2.67 0.33 4.16
N LEU A 116 2.21 -0.74 3.55
CA LEU A 116 1.53 -0.80 2.27
C LEU A 116 0.17 -1.47 2.42
N ALA A 117 -0.84 -0.95 1.74
CA ALA A 117 -2.15 -1.57 1.58
C ALA A 117 -2.37 -1.88 0.08
N PHE A 118 -2.54 -3.17 -0.26
CA PHE A 118 -2.70 -3.66 -1.63
C PHE A 118 -4.08 -4.27 -1.80
N ASN A 119 -4.88 -3.71 -2.68
CA ASN A 119 -6.24 -4.15 -2.95
C ASN A 119 -6.24 -5.44 -3.77
N ILE A 120 -6.74 -6.53 -3.22
CA ILE A 120 -6.74 -7.85 -3.88
C ILE A 120 -8.14 -8.19 -4.41
N ALA A 121 -9.12 -8.39 -3.52
CA ALA A 121 -10.51 -8.73 -3.86
C ALA A 121 -11.42 -8.26 -2.73
N MET A 122 -11.67 -6.96 -2.67
CA MET A 122 -12.40 -6.29 -1.60
C MET A 122 -13.58 -5.48 -2.13
N ASP A 123 -14.46 -5.06 -1.24
CA ASP A 123 -15.43 -4.01 -1.57
C ASP A 123 -14.72 -2.66 -1.68
N LEU A 124 -14.71 -2.08 -2.89
CA LEU A 124 -14.12 -0.77 -3.16
C LEU A 124 -15.08 0.39 -2.87
N SER A 125 -16.38 0.13 -2.63
CA SER A 125 -17.38 1.17 -2.43
C SER A 125 -17.09 2.12 -1.26
N PRO A 126 -16.44 1.69 -0.14
CA PRO A 126 -16.07 2.61 0.93
C PRO A 126 -15.11 3.73 0.52
N PHE A 127 -14.29 3.53 -0.53
CA PHE A 127 -13.41 4.59 -1.04
C PHE A 127 -14.19 5.78 -1.64
N LEU A 128 -15.45 5.59 -2.04
CA LEU A 128 -16.34 6.67 -2.48
C LEU A 128 -16.75 7.60 -1.32
N GLY A 129 -16.64 7.11 -0.09
CA GLY A 129 -16.91 7.88 1.14
C GLY A 129 -15.78 8.80 1.59
N ILE A 130 -14.66 8.82 0.87
CA ILE A 130 -13.47 9.62 1.21
C ILE A 130 -12.83 10.21 -0.05
N ASN A 131 -11.97 11.22 0.13
CA ASN A 131 -11.02 11.67 -0.89
C ASN A 131 -9.63 11.07 -0.58
N PRO A 132 -9.30 9.89 -1.11
CA PRO A 132 -8.04 9.23 -0.81
C PRO A 132 -6.86 10.10 -1.24
N CYS A 133 -5.84 10.21 -0.41
CA CYS A 133 -4.66 11.04 -0.66
C CYS A 133 -4.96 12.54 -0.88
N GLY A 134 -6.15 13.03 -0.52
CA GLY A 134 -6.56 14.42 -0.73
C GLY A 134 -6.96 14.76 -2.18
N PHE A 135 -7.02 13.78 -3.07
CA PHE A 135 -7.46 13.98 -4.45
C PHE A 135 -8.95 13.65 -4.58
N SER A 136 -9.76 14.66 -4.95
CA SER A 136 -11.11 14.42 -5.41
C SER A 136 -11.05 13.62 -6.73
N GLN A 137 -11.75 12.46 -6.80
CA GLN A 137 -11.82 11.60 -7.98
C GLN A 137 -10.58 10.68 -8.23
N LEU A 138 -9.81 10.31 -7.22
CA LEU A 138 -8.83 9.26 -7.39
C LEU A 138 -9.53 7.92 -7.61
N ASN A 139 -9.41 7.36 -8.80
CA ASN A 139 -9.91 6.03 -9.09
C ASN A 139 -9.10 4.99 -8.31
N ILE A 140 -9.81 4.01 -7.75
CA ILE A 140 -9.24 2.87 -7.03
C ILE A 140 -9.58 1.61 -7.82
N THR A 141 -8.65 0.67 -7.84
CA THR A 141 -8.81 -0.65 -8.47
C THR A 141 -8.26 -1.74 -7.56
N GLN A 142 -8.42 -2.98 -7.96
CA GLN A 142 -7.97 -4.17 -7.23
C GLN A 142 -7.49 -5.26 -8.20
N LEU A 143 -6.75 -6.23 -7.68
CA LEU A 143 -6.09 -7.26 -8.47
C LEU A 143 -7.08 -8.17 -9.19
N SER A 144 -8.17 -8.58 -8.52
CA SER A 144 -9.21 -9.44 -9.10
C SER A 144 -9.90 -8.82 -10.32
N ASP A 145 -10.13 -7.49 -10.32
CA ASP A 145 -10.78 -6.79 -11.43
C ASP A 145 -9.88 -6.70 -12.68
N LEU A 146 -8.59 -6.96 -12.50
CA LEU A 146 -7.57 -6.95 -13.55
C LEU A 146 -7.19 -8.35 -14.03
N GLY A 147 -7.92 -9.38 -13.59
CA GLY A 147 -7.68 -10.78 -13.97
C GLY A 147 -6.58 -11.48 -13.17
N GLY A 148 -6.11 -10.87 -12.09
CA GLY A 148 -5.20 -11.51 -11.14
C GLY A 148 -5.92 -12.39 -10.11
N PRO A 149 -5.16 -13.10 -9.25
CA PRO A 149 -5.74 -13.94 -8.21
C PRO A 149 -6.55 -13.13 -7.19
N SER A 150 -7.63 -13.74 -6.70
CA SER A 150 -8.48 -13.20 -5.63
C SER A 150 -8.16 -13.78 -4.24
N ASP A 151 -7.38 -14.87 -4.17
CA ASP A 151 -6.97 -15.48 -2.90
C ASP A 151 -5.85 -14.67 -2.25
N LEU A 152 -6.14 -14.11 -1.09
CA LEU A 152 -5.22 -13.25 -0.34
C LEU A 152 -3.95 -14.00 0.08
N ASN A 153 -4.05 -15.30 0.46
CA ASN A 153 -2.89 -16.08 0.86
C ASN A 153 -1.95 -16.39 -0.32
N VAL A 154 -2.52 -16.64 -1.50
CA VAL A 154 -1.74 -16.83 -2.75
C VAL A 154 -0.96 -15.55 -3.05
N VAL A 155 -1.61 -14.39 -2.97
CA VAL A 155 -0.98 -13.10 -3.23
C VAL A 155 0.04 -12.74 -2.16
N ALA A 156 -0.24 -13.02 -0.89
CA ALA A 156 0.67 -12.77 0.24
C ALA A 156 1.99 -13.54 0.09
N ASN A 157 1.93 -14.83 -0.26
CA ASN A 157 3.12 -15.64 -0.52
C ASN A 157 3.92 -15.11 -1.72
N ALA A 158 3.23 -14.82 -2.82
CA ALA A 158 3.86 -14.26 -4.03
C ALA A 158 4.47 -12.88 -3.77
N PHE A 159 3.88 -12.07 -2.89
CA PHE A 159 4.42 -10.78 -2.46
C PHE A 159 5.75 -10.94 -1.71
N ILE A 160 5.85 -11.90 -0.78
CA ILE A 160 7.10 -12.17 -0.05
C ILE A 160 8.21 -12.63 -0.99
N GLU A 161 7.92 -13.54 -1.91
CA GLU A 161 8.89 -13.97 -2.92
C GLU A 161 9.39 -12.78 -3.76
N GLN A 162 8.47 -11.96 -4.25
CA GLN A 162 8.81 -10.80 -5.05
C GLN A 162 9.61 -9.75 -4.26
N LEU A 163 9.26 -9.52 -2.98
CA LEU A 163 10.00 -8.61 -2.12
C LEU A 163 11.44 -9.06 -1.90
N GLN A 164 11.69 -10.37 -1.74
CA GLN A 164 13.03 -10.91 -1.62
C GLN A 164 13.86 -10.68 -2.89
N LEU A 165 13.26 -10.91 -4.07
CA LEU A 165 13.90 -10.67 -5.37
C LEU A 165 14.23 -9.17 -5.55
N THR A 166 13.27 -8.30 -5.26
CA THR A 166 13.44 -6.86 -5.38
C THR A 166 14.52 -6.36 -4.42
N LEU A 167 14.53 -6.79 -3.15
CA LEU A 167 15.54 -6.41 -2.17
C LEU A 167 16.95 -6.87 -2.58
N ALA A 168 17.07 -8.07 -3.14
CA ALA A 168 18.35 -8.58 -3.66
C ALA A 168 18.91 -7.73 -4.81
N SER A 169 18.02 -7.22 -5.68
CA SER A 169 18.38 -6.33 -6.78
C SER A 169 18.82 -4.95 -6.29
N PHE A 170 18.13 -4.39 -5.29
CA PHE A 170 18.50 -3.10 -4.66
C PHE A 170 19.91 -3.13 -4.10
N LYS A 171 20.30 -4.19 -3.41
CA LYS A 171 21.64 -4.33 -2.82
C LYS A 171 22.77 -4.48 -3.84
N LYS A 172 22.48 -4.89 -5.09
CA LYS A 172 23.48 -4.99 -6.16
C LYS A 172 23.77 -3.64 -6.80
N ILE A 173 22.83 -2.70 -6.79
CA ILE A 173 22.96 -1.37 -7.39
C ILE A 173 23.70 -0.40 -6.45
N SER A 174 23.63 -0.65 -5.13
CA SER A 174 24.26 0.19 -4.09
C SER A 174 25.73 -0.19 -3.77
N ARG A 175 26.30 -1.14 -4.49
CA ARG A 175 27.71 -1.56 -4.43
C ARG A 175 28.43 -1.21 -5.73
#